data_bc8d68cbb29bc796172e47f889ffe032
#
_entry.id   bc8d68cbb29bc796172e47f889ffe032
#
_cell.length_a   1.000
_cell.length_b   1.000
_cell.length_c   1.000
_cell.angle_alpha   90.00
_cell.angle_beta   90.00
_cell.angle_gamma   90.00
#
_symmetry.space_group_name_H-M   'P 1'
#
loop_
_entity.id
_entity.type
_entity.pdbx_description
1 polymer ?
#
loop_
_entity_poly.entity_id
_entity_poly.type
_entity_poly.pdbx_seq_one_letter_code
_entity_poly.pdbx_strand_id
1 'polypeptide(L)'
;LLVESAAERRIPPDFPEPTVMFVNFIGLPETVDRALPGEELKVVNSFSRAFALINAAVEARGGVLKKVTYHLSGSDILIYFGVPTAHTNDPARAADAALAIREIVRRIKPPTVGGVQPEITCQIGLNQGAVFVAEIGEPRGRREYNVLSDTVNTAARLMNKASKDQIILSGKVHSALASAFETKSLGMVALKGKSAEMPIFELIGKKD
;
A
#
# COMPACT_ATOMS: atom_id res chain seq x y z
N LEU A 1 31.42 25.39 7.04
CA LEU A 1 30.24 26.02 7.68
C LEU A 1 28.96 25.89 6.85
N LEU A 2 28.93 26.42 5.59
CA LEU A 2 27.71 26.31 4.71
C LEU A 2 27.47 24.88 4.24
N VAL A 3 28.52 24.07 4.05
CA VAL A 3 28.40 22.67 3.62
C VAL A 3 27.99 21.78 4.82
N GLU A 4 28.42 22.09 6.02
CA GLU A 4 28.03 21.42 7.25
C GLU A 4 26.55 21.73 7.58
N SER A 5 26.11 22.97 7.48
CA SER A 5 24.71 23.35 7.71
C SER A 5 23.73 22.75 6.67
N ALA A 6 24.18 22.49 5.44
CA ALA A 6 23.41 21.74 4.46
C ALA A 6 23.37 20.23 4.74
N ALA A 7 24.40 19.69 5.43
CA ALA A 7 24.43 18.30 5.90
C ALA A 7 23.60 18.10 7.18
N GLU A 8 23.38 19.17 7.97
CA GLU A 8 22.58 19.14 9.20
C GLU A 8 21.07 19.11 8.97
N ARG A 9 20.58 19.26 7.75
CA ARG A 9 19.17 18.99 7.39
C ARG A 9 18.89 17.50 7.21
N ARG A 10 19.51 16.65 8.01
CA ARG A 10 19.16 15.23 8.09
C ARG A 10 17.87 15.09 8.90
N ILE A 11 16.92 14.35 8.37
CA ILE A 11 15.79 13.88 9.18
C ILE A 11 16.42 12.95 10.23
N PRO A 12 16.36 13.30 11.53
CA PRO A 12 16.94 12.45 12.56
C PRO A 12 16.29 11.06 12.51
N PRO A 13 17.04 9.99 12.84
CA PRO A 13 16.44 8.68 13.03
C PRO A 13 15.32 8.77 14.06
N ASP A 14 14.18 8.14 13.76
CA ASP A 14 12.99 8.17 14.60
C ASP A 14 12.32 6.79 14.61
N PHE A 15 11.46 6.55 15.60
CA PHE A 15 10.66 5.34 15.76
C PHE A 15 9.16 5.65 15.78
N PRO A 16 8.59 6.21 14.70
CA PRO A 16 7.16 6.44 14.60
C PRO A 16 6.39 5.12 14.51
N GLU A 17 5.08 5.18 14.76
CA GLU A 17 4.15 4.06 14.58
C GLU A 17 3.17 4.30 13.43
N PRO A 18 3.62 4.35 12.18
CA PRO A 18 2.73 4.56 11.04
C PRO A 18 1.79 3.39 10.81
N THR A 19 0.71 3.65 10.10
CA THR A 19 -0.07 2.62 9.44
C THR A 19 0.53 2.36 8.07
N VAL A 20 0.96 1.13 7.85
CA VAL A 20 1.55 0.65 6.60
C VAL A 20 0.49 -0.09 5.81
N MET A 21 0.35 0.27 4.54
CA MET A 21 -0.52 -0.41 3.59
C MET A 21 0.30 -0.98 2.44
N PHE A 22 0.08 -2.25 2.13
CA PHE A 22 0.49 -2.86 0.87
C PHE A 22 -0.74 -3.13 0.00
N VAL A 23 -0.62 -2.80 -1.27
CA VAL A 23 -1.62 -3.11 -2.30
C VAL A 23 -0.93 -3.90 -3.39
N ASN A 24 -1.36 -5.14 -3.65
CA ASN A 24 -1.01 -5.85 -4.86
C ASN A 24 -2.05 -5.53 -5.94
N PHE A 25 -1.65 -4.83 -6.96
CA PHE A 25 -2.46 -4.49 -8.13
C PHE A 25 -2.24 -5.56 -9.20
N ILE A 26 -3.26 -6.38 -9.43
CA ILE A 26 -3.21 -7.57 -10.28
C ILE A 26 -3.78 -7.25 -11.66
N GLY A 27 -3.20 -7.83 -12.72
CA GLY A 27 -3.65 -7.72 -14.10
C GLY A 27 -2.69 -6.98 -15.03
N LEU A 28 -1.75 -6.18 -14.50
CA LEU A 28 -0.76 -5.49 -15.34
C LEU A 28 0.19 -6.47 -16.07
N PRO A 29 0.83 -7.45 -15.40
CA PRO A 29 1.71 -8.39 -16.09
C PRO A 29 1.00 -9.13 -17.23
N GLU A 30 -0.17 -9.69 -16.95
CA GLU A 30 -0.97 -10.40 -17.95
C GLU A 30 -1.37 -9.50 -19.14
N THR A 31 -1.70 -8.22 -18.84
CA THR A 31 -2.04 -7.26 -19.88
C THR A 31 -0.83 -6.94 -20.79
N VAL A 32 0.35 -6.79 -20.17
CA VAL A 32 1.60 -6.53 -20.91
C VAL A 32 1.97 -7.73 -21.79
N ASP A 33 1.90 -8.94 -21.24
CA ASP A 33 2.29 -10.17 -21.95
C ASP A 33 1.37 -10.48 -23.12
N ARG A 34 0.10 -10.04 -23.07
CA ARG A 34 -0.89 -10.25 -24.14
C ARG A 34 -0.92 -9.15 -25.19
N ALA A 35 -0.29 -7.99 -24.92
CA ALA A 35 -0.32 -6.86 -25.82
C ALA A 35 0.40 -7.18 -27.14
N LEU A 36 -0.28 -6.99 -28.25
CA LEU A 36 0.29 -7.10 -29.59
C LEU A 36 1.02 -5.81 -29.98
N PRO A 37 1.95 -5.86 -30.96
CA PRO A 37 2.60 -4.67 -31.47
C PRO A 37 1.57 -3.60 -31.90
N GLY A 38 1.75 -2.37 -31.37
CA GLY A 38 0.83 -1.23 -31.58
C GLY A 38 -0.25 -1.08 -30.52
N GLU A 39 -0.35 -1.99 -29.53
CA GLU A 39 -1.29 -1.89 -28.41
C GLU A 39 -0.68 -1.30 -27.13
N GLU A 40 0.63 -1.02 -27.11
CA GLU A 40 1.39 -0.56 -25.94
C GLU A 40 0.80 0.71 -25.34
N LEU A 41 0.37 1.66 -26.17
CA LEU A 41 -0.24 2.91 -25.68
C LEU A 41 -1.57 2.67 -24.94
N LYS A 42 -2.35 1.65 -25.32
CA LYS A 42 -3.57 1.31 -24.61
C LYS A 42 -3.24 0.84 -23.19
N VAL A 43 -2.22 -0.01 -23.05
CA VAL A 43 -1.73 -0.51 -21.75
C VAL A 43 -1.22 0.64 -20.91
N VAL A 44 -0.28 1.44 -21.45
CA VAL A 44 0.32 2.59 -20.75
C VAL A 44 -0.76 3.55 -20.25
N ASN A 45 -1.70 3.97 -21.10
CA ASN A 45 -2.75 4.92 -20.74
C ASN A 45 -3.68 4.38 -19.64
N SER A 46 -4.07 3.10 -19.74
CA SER A 46 -4.95 2.49 -18.75
C SER A 46 -4.28 2.40 -17.37
N PHE A 47 -3.07 1.88 -17.31
CA PHE A 47 -2.39 1.66 -16.03
C PHE A 47 -1.79 2.95 -15.43
N SER A 48 -1.29 3.88 -16.25
CA SER A 48 -0.87 5.20 -15.77
C SER A 48 -2.02 5.95 -15.13
N ARG A 49 -3.22 5.89 -15.72
CA ARG A 49 -4.43 6.48 -15.13
C ARG A 49 -4.81 5.79 -13.82
N ALA A 50 -4.72 4.46 -13.76
CA ALA A 50 -5.01 3.69 -12.55
C ALA A 50 -4.09 4.11 -11.41
N PHE A 51 -2.77 4.13 -11.64
CA PHE A 51 -1.78 4.54 -10.64
C PHE A 51 -1.96 6.01 -10.23
N ALA A 52 -2.29 6.92 -11.16
CA ALA A 52 -2.57 8.32 -10.83
C ALA A 52 -3.79 8.46 -9.92
N LEU A 53 -4.88 7.72 -10.17
CA LEU A 53 -6.08 7.72 -9.33
C LEU A 53 -5.80 7.14 -7.94
N ILE A 54 -5.04 6.05 -7.86
CA ILE A 54 -4.61 5.45 -6.59
C ILE A 54 -3.78 6.46 -5.79
N ASN A 55 -2.79 7.09 -6.42
CA ASN A 55 -1.95 8.10 -5.76
C ASN A 55 -2.78 9.29 -5.25
N ALA A 56 -3.68 9.82 -6.07
CA ALA A 56 -4.58 10.91 -5.68
C ALA A 56 -5.48 10.52 -4.49
N ALA A 57 -6.00 9.29 -4.47
CA ALA A 57 -6.82 8.79 -3.36
C ALA A 57 -6.03 8.68 -2.06
N VAL A 58 -4.76 8.30 -2.14
CA VAL A 58 -3.82 8.21 -1.01
C VAL A 58 -3.47 9.61 -0.48
N GLU A 59 -3.06 10.52 -1.38
CA GLU A 59 -2.67 11.89 -1.02
C GLU A 59 -3.84 12.68 -0.40
N ALA A 60 -5.04 12.57 -0.97
CA ALA A 60 -6.25 13.21 -0.45
C ALA A 60 -6.57 12.79 1.01
N ARG A 61 -6.03 11.66 1.46
CA ARG A 61 -6.16 11.14 2.83
C ARG A 61 -4.89 11.30 3.65
N GLY A 62 -3.90 12.04 3.12
CA GLY A 62 -2.62 12.33 3.79
C GLY A 62 -1.70 11.12 3.90
N GLY A 63 -1.87 10.15 3.04
CA GLY A 63 -0.91 9.06 2.86
C GLY A 63 0.20 9.43 1.90
N VAL A 64 1.27 8.66 1.92
CA VAL A 64 2.42 8.80 1.03
C VAL A 64 2.64 7.48 0.31
N LEU A 65 2.51 7.48 -1.02
CA LEU A 65 2.90 6.37 -1.86
C LEU A 65 4.42 6.37 -2.00
N LYS A 66 5.07 5.37 -1.43
CA LYS A 66 6.54 5.30 -1.35
C LYS A 66 7.15 4.61 -2.56
N LYS A 67 6.55 3.50 -3.01
CA LYS A 67 7.16 2.65 -4.03
C LYS A 67 6.11 1.81 -4.75
N VAL A 68 6.35 1.59 -6.03
CA VAL A 68 5.67 0.56 -6.82
C VAL A 68 6.73 -0.45 -7.27
N THR A 69 6.50 -1.73 -7.02
CA THR A 69 7.39 -2.82 -7.42
C THR A 69 6.62 -3.78 -8.32
N TYR A 70 7.09 -3.95 -9.55
CA TYR A 70 6.53 -4.89 -10.51
C TYR A 70 7.05 -6.31 -10.23
N HIS A 71 6.17 -7.30 -10.34
CA HIS A 71 6.52 -8.73 -10.30
C HIS A 71 5.51 -9.55 -11.13
N LEU A 72 5.79 -10.84 -11.35
CA LEU A 72 5.02 -11.69 -12.26
C LEU A 72 3.53 -11.85 -11.89
N SER A 73 3.17 -11.70 -10.61
CA SER A 73 1.79 -11.85 -10.11
C SER A 73 1.09 -10.53 -9.83
N GLY A 74 1.68 -9.39 -10.21
CA GLY A 74 1.07 -8.07 -9.99
C GLY A 74 2.08 -6.94 -9.81
N SER A 75 1.63 -5.90 -9.15
CA SER A 75 2.47 -4.75 -8.76
C SER A 75 2.18 -4.37 -7.32
N ASP A 76 3.20 -4.52 -6.47
CA ASP A 76 3.09 -4.13 -5.07
C ASP A 76 3.28 -2.63 -4.91
N ILE A 77 2.30 -1.98 -4.30
CA ILE A 77 2.32 -0.56 -3.96
C ILE A 77 2.47 -0.43 -2.45
N LEU A 78 3.54 0.23 -2.00
CA LEU A 78 3.81 0.51 -0.59
C LEU A 78 3.38 1.93 -0.24
N ILE A 79 2.53 2.06 0.77
CA ILE A 79 1.92 3.31 1.20
C ILE A 79 2.07 3.44 2.72
N TYR A 80 2.35 4.66 3.18
CA TYR A 80 2.42 5.00 4.60
C TYR A 80 1.41 6.08 4.97
N PHE A 81 0.85 5.95 6.18
CA PHE A 81 0.08 6.99 6.87
C PHE A 81 0.73 7.24 8.23
N GLY A 82 1.01 8.50 8.56
CA GLY A 82 1.70 8.85 9.79
C GLY A 82 3.21 9.05 9.65
N VAL A 83 3.73 9.12 8.43
CA VAL A 83 5.13 9.43 8.12
C VAL A 83 5.14 10.29 6.84
N PRO A 84 5.85 11.41 6.81
CA PRO A 84 6.64 12.05 7.86
C PRO A 84 5.79 12.75 8.94
N THR A 85 4.50 12.97 8.73
CA THR A 85 3.62 13.66 9.67
C THR A 85 2.58 12.69 10.21
N ALA A 86 2.58 12.48 11.53
CA ALA A 86 1.62 11.62 12.21
C ALA A 86 0.33 12.36 12.56
N HIS A 87 -0.79 11.64 12.47
CA HIS A 87 -2.11 12.10 12.90
C HIS A 87 -2.75 11.03 13.79
N THR A 88 -3.58 11.45 14.73
CA THR A 88 -4.25 10.53 15.65
C THR A 88 -5.19 9.52 14.99
N ASN A 89 -5.66 9.82 13.79
CA ASN A 89 -6.59 8.99 13.00
C ASN A 89 -5.97 8.33 11.77
N ASP A 90 -4.65 8.17 11.72
CA ASP A 90 -3.97 7.57 10.57
C ASP A 90 -4.48 6.16 10.21
N PRO A 91 -4.82 5.25 11.15
CA PRO A 91 -5.45 3.98 10.82
C PRO A 91 -6.79 4.11 10.09
N ALA A 92 -7.63 5.06 10.50
CA ALA A 92 -8.91 5.32 9.86
C ALA A 92 -8.73 5.94 8.45
N ARG A 93 -7.77 6.84 8.28
CA ARG A 93 -7.39 7.43 7.00
C ARG A 93 -6.85 6.37 6.03
N ALA A 94 -6.04 5.45 6.53
CA ALA A 94 -5.53 4.31 5.75
C ALA A 94 -6.66 3.35 5.34
N ALA A 95 -7.60 3.04 6.26
CA ALA A 95 -8.75 2.20 5.94
C ALA A 95 -9.65 2.86 4.87
N ASP A 96 -9.91 4.17 4.99
CA ASP A 96 -10.66 4.92 3.99
C ASP A 96 -9.96 4.96 2.62
N ALA A 97 -8.65 5.09 2.60
CA ALA A 97 -7.85 4.99 1.39
C ALA A 97 -7.93 3.59 0.76
N ALA A 98 -7.86 2.53 1.57
CA ALA A 98 -7.96 1.16 1.09
C ALA A 98 -9.32 0.87 0.43
N LEU A 99 -10.42 1.36 1.02
CA LEU A 99 -11.76 1.27 0.41
C LEU A 99 -11.83 2.04 -0.92
N ALA A 100 -11.26 3.24 -0.97
CA ALA A 100 -11.21 4.05 -2.19
C ALA A 100 -10.37 3.36 -3.28
N ILE A 101 -9.22 2.79 -2.95
CA ILE A 101 -8.37 2.05 -3.88
C ILE A 101 -9.13 0.84 -4.44
N ARG A 102 -9.77 0.04 -3.59
CA ARG A 102 -10.60 -1.09 -4.03
C ARG A 102 -11.68 -0.67 -5.01
N GLU A 103 -12.36 0.44 -4.74
CA GLU A 103 -13.40 0.95 -5.61
C GLU A 103 -12.84 1.51 -6.94
N ILE A 104 -11.68 2.18 -6.91
CA ILE A 104 -10.98 2.62 -8.13
C ILE A 104 -10.65 1.41 -9.00
N VAL A 105 -10.05 0.36 -8.42
CA VAL A 105 -9.66 -0.85 -9.14
C VAL A 105 -10.86 -1.53 -9.78
N ARG A 106 -11.98 -1.66 -9.07
CA ARG A 106 -13.24 -2.23 -9.59
C ARG A 106 -13.84 -1.45 -10.75
N ARG A 107 -13.60 -0.14 -10.82
CA ARG A 107 -14.11 0.74 -11.88
C ARG A 107 -13.17 0.88 -13.08
N ILE A 108 -11.94 0.41 -12.96
CA ILE A 108 -11.00 0.42 -14.09
C ILE A 108 -11.52 -0.55 -15.15
N LYS A 109 -11.65 -0.03 -16.36
CA LYS A 109 -11.89 -0.87 -17.54
C LYS A 109 -10.53 -1.24 -18.11
N PRO A 110 -10.11 -2.52 -18.03
CA PRO A 110 -8.85 -2.94 -18.62
C PRO A 110 -8.91 -2.78 -20.15
N PRO A 111 -7.78 -2.50 -20.81
CA PRO A 111 -7.75 -2.46 -22.25
C PRO A 111 -7.95 -3.85 -22.84
N THR A 112 -8.63 -3.95 -23.98
CA THR A 112 -8.60 -5.17 -24.77
C THR A 112 -7.26 -5.27 -25.48
N VAL A 113 -6.50 -6.30 -25.20
CA VAL A 113 -5.18 -6.59 -25.79
C VAL A 113 -5.12 -8.04 -26.26
N GLY A 114 -4.54 -8.29 -27.43
CA GLY A 114 -4.53 -9.63 -28.02
C GLY A 114 -5.92 -10.27 -28.15
N GLY A 115 -6.97 -9.45 -28.31
CA GLY A 115 -8.37 -9.91 -28.36
C GLY A 115 -9.00 -10.28 -27.02
N VAL A 116 -8.29 -10.13 -25.91
CA VAL A 116 -8.74 -10.47 -24.54
C VAL A 116 -8.80 -9.21 -23.67
N GLN A 117 -9.77 -9.15 -22.77
CA GLN A 117 -9.85 -8.15 -21.72
C GLN A 117 -9.41 -8.79 -20.40
N PRO A 118 -8.19 -8.51 -19.91
CA PRO A 118 -7.69 -9.08 -18.67
C PRO A 118 -8.50 -8.64 -17.45
N GLU A 119 -8.58 -9.49 -16.43
CA GLU A 119 -9.18 -9.11 -15.16
C GLU A 119 -8.22 -8.23 -14.36
N ILE A 120 -8.72 -7.11 -13.82
CA ILE A 120 -7.96 -6.24 -12.90
C ILE A 120 -8.60 -6.34 -11.52
N THR A 121 -7.78 -6.68 -10.53
CA THR A 121 -8.19 -6.83 -9.13
C THR A 121 -7.09 -6.31 -8.20
N CYS A 122 -7.38 -6.23 -6.90
CA CYS A 122 -6.37 -5.91 -5.90
C CYS A 122 -6.46 -6.80 -4.66
N GLN A 123 -5.35 -6.87 -3.94
CA GLN A 123 -5.25 -7.44 -2.60
C GLN A 123 -4.64 -6.37 -1.70
N ILE A 124 -5.19 -6.14 -0.52
CA ILE A 124 -4.73 -5.05 0.35
C ILE A 124 -4.48 -5.59 1.76
N GLY A 125 -3.33 -5.23 2.34
CA GLY A 125 -2.98 -5.54 3.72
C GLY A 125 -2.59 -4.27 4.49
N LEU A 126 -3.18 -4.08 5.68
CA LEU A 126 -2.88 -2.96 6.58
C LEU A 126 -2.34 -3.46 7.91
N ASN A 127 -1.24 -2.87 8.35
CA ASN A 127 -0.67 -3.11 9.68
C ASN A 127 -0.19 -1.78 10.29
N GLN A 128 -0.18 -1.69 11.61
CA GLN A 128 0.36 -0.56 12.36
C GLN A 128 1.39 -1.04 13.37
N GLY A 129 2.47 -0.32 13.51
CA GLY A 129 3.50 -0.62 14.49
C GLY A 129 4.73 0.25 14.33
N ALA A 130 5.63 0.12 15.29
CA ALA A 130 6.88 0.86 15.27
C ALA A 130 7.72 0.50 14.04
N VAL A 131 8.31 1.52 13.45
CA VAL A 131 9.26 1.39 12.35
C VAL A 131 10.49 2.21 12.66
N PHE A 132 11.65 1.73 12.23
CA PHE A 132 12.86 2.55 12.23
C PHE A 132 12.90 3.35 10.93
N VAL A 133 13.03 4.64 11.08
CA VAL A 133 13.10 5.57 9.96
C VAL A 133 14.45 6.23 9.93
N ALA A 134 15.11 6.17 8.78
CA ALA A 134 16.38 6.83 8.57
C ALA A 134 16.52 7.34 7.14
N GLU A 135 17.21 8.44 6.98
CA GLU A 135 17.67 8.90 5.68
C GLU A 135 18.93 8.13 5.31
N ILE A 136 18.89 7.40 4.20
CA ILE A 136 20.03 6.62 3.67
C ILE A 136 20.43 7.21 2.32
N GLY A 137 21.74 7.46 2.14
CA GLY A 137 22.29 7.98 0.90
C GLY A 137 23.56 8.81 1.12
N GLU A 138 24.18 9.22 0.03
CA GLU A 138 25.39 10.03 0.08
C GLU A 138 25.06 11.52 0.28
N PRO A 139 25.90 12.27 1.01
CA PRO A 139 25.67 13.70 1.29
C PRO A 139 25.51 14.58 0.04
N ARG A 140 26.08 14.17 -1.08
CA ARG A 140 26.02 14.87 -2.38
C ARG A 140 25.25 14.11 -3.47
N GLY A 141 24.67 12.94 -3.12
CA GLY A 141 23.93 12.07 -4.03
C GLY A 141 22.46 11.97 -3.71
N ARG A 142 21.82 10.94 -4.24
CA ARG A 142 20.42 10.63 -3.97
C ARG A 142 20.26 10.17 -2.53
N ARG A 143 19.40 10.82 -1.79
CA ARG A 143 19.00 10.43 -0.44
C ARG A 143 17.61 9.82 -0.48
N GLU A 144 17.44 8.73 0.22
CA GLU A 144 16.13 8.08 0.36
C GLU A 144 15.77 7.96 1.84
N TYR A 145 14.53 8.35 2.13
CA TYR A 145 13.90 8.11 3.41
C TYR A 145 13.43 6.66 3.45
N ASN A 146 14.13 5.84 4.21
CA ASN A 146 13.82 4.41 4.30
C ASN A 146 13.16 4.06 5.62
N VAL A 147 12.19 3.18 5.53
CA VAL A 147 11.43 2.64 6.65
C VAL A 147 11.75 1.15 6.74
N LEU A 148 12.42 0.77 7.81
CA LEU A 148 12.86 -0.60 8.06
C LEU A 148 12.11 -1.16 9.26
N SER A 149 11.34 -2.24 9.08
CA SER A 149 10.69 -2.87 10.22
C SER A 149 9.94 -4.14 9.81
N ASP A 150 9.76 -5.02 10.79
CA ASP A 150 8.83 -6.14 10.70
C ASP A 150 7.37 -5.70 10.51
N THR A 151 7.02 -4.48 10.93
CA THR A 151 5.70 -3.86 10.67
C THR A 151 5.38 -3.79 9.18
N VAL A 152 6.36 -3.38 8.35
CA VAL A 152 6.25 -3.33 6.88
C VAL A 152 6.05 -4.73 6.31
N ASN A 153 6.87 -5.69 6.75
CA ASN A 153 6.77 -7.08 6.30
C ASN A 153 5.44 -7.73 6.69
N THR A 154 4.90 -7.37 7.85
CA THR A 154 3.60 -7.89 8.32
C THR A 154 2.47 -7.38 7.41
N ALA A 155 2.46 -6.11 7.02
CA ALA A 155 1.48 -5.57 6.07
C ALA A 155 1.53 -6.31 4.72
N ALA A 156 2.74 -6.56 4.19
CA ALA A 156 2.92 -7.33 2.96
C ALA A 156 2.39 -8.78 3.09
N ARG A 157 2.61 -9.43 4.23
CA ARG A 157 2.10 -10.79 4.48
C ARG A 157 0.58 -10.83 4.59
N LEU A 158 -0.04 -9.80 5.17
CA LEU A 158 -1.50 -9.68 5.21
C LEU A 158 -2.06 -9.51 3.80
N MET A 159 -1.45 -8.64 2.98
CA MET A 159 -1.81 -8.50 1.58
C MET A 159 -1.74 -9.83 0.82
N ASN A 160 -0.66 -10.60 1.00
CA ASN A 160 -0.49 -11.91 0.36
C ASN A 160 -1.51 -12.98 0.81
N LYS A 161 -2.14 -12.79 1.97
CA LYS A 161 -3.23 -13.66 2.43
C LYS A 161 -4.61 -13.24 1.93
N ALA A 162 -4.74 -12.02 1.44
CA ALA A 162 -6.00 -11.50 0.93
C ALA A 162 -6.43 -12.23 -0.36
N SER A 163 -7.71 -12.49 -0.48
CA SER A 163 -8.35 -12.89 -1.73
C SER A 163 -8.49 -11.68 -2.67
N LYS A 164 -8.95 -11.91 -3.89
CA LYS A 164 -9.25 -10.82 -4.83
C LYS A 164 -10.20 -9.80 -4.21
N ASP A 165 -9.86 -8.53 -4.34
CA ASP A 165 -10.60 -7.37 -3.82
C ASP A 165 -10.83 -7.38 -2.30
N GLN A 166 -10.06 -8.17 -1.57
CA GLN A 166 -10.14 -8.24 -0.12
C GLN A 166 -9.13 -7.30 0.54
N ILE A 167 -9.55 -6.69 1.64
CA ILE A 167 -8.72 -5.81 2.48
C ILE A 167 -8.58 -6.48 3.85
N ILE A 168 -7.34 -6.85 4.22
CA ILE A 168 -7.04 -7.48 5.50
C ILE A 168 -6.35 -6.50 6.44
N LEU A 169 -6.83 -6.43 7.66
CA LEU A 169 -6.32 -5.60 8.74
C LEU A 169 -5.66 -6.47 9.82
N SER A 170 -4.56 -5.97 10.40
CA SER A 170 -4.06 -6.51 11.67
C SER A 170 -5.00 -6.15 12.83
N GLY A 171 -4.93 -6.90 13.93
CA GLY A 171 -5.69 -6.60 15.14
C GLY A 171 -5.45 -5.19 15.68
N LYS A 172 -4.22 -4.67 15.57
CA LYS A 172 -3.88 -3.31 16.00
C LYS A 172 -4.60 -2.26 15.17
N VAL A 173 -4.61 -2.39 13.84
CA VAL A 173 -5.38 -1.49 12.95
C VAL A 173 -6.87 -1.60 13.25
N HIS A 174 -7.42 -2.82 13.34
CA HIS A 174 -8.83 -3.05 13.66
C HIS A 174 -9.25 -2.33 14.96
N SER A 175 -8.48 -2.48 16.03
CA SER A 175 -8.77 -1.83 17.32
C SER A 175 -8.74 -0.30 17.24
N ALA A 176 -7.92 0.26 16.36
CA ALA A 176 -7.81 1.71 16.16
C ALA A 176 -8.91 2.30 15.27
N LEU A 177 -9.66 1.47 14.51
CA LEU A 177 -10.74 1.95 13.63
C LEU A 177 -12.01 2.36 14.38
N ALA A 178 -12.13 2.00 15.67
CA ALA A 178 -13.34 2.21 16.46
C ALA A 178 -14.61 1.67 15.76
N SER A 179 -15.76 2.33 15.97
CA SER A 179 -17.05 1.91 15.43
C SER A 179 -17.35 2.41 14.01
N ALA A 180 -16.47 3.20 13.41
CA ALA A 180 -16.74 3.87 12.12
C ALA A 180 -16.69 2.95 10.89
N PHE A 181 -16.12 1.75 11.04
CA PHE A 181 -15.96 0.83 9.94
C PHE A 181 -16.62 -0.53 10.24
N GLU A 182 -17.19 -1.12 9.20
CA GLU A 182 -17.67 -2.50 9.24
C GLU A 182 -16.50 -3.45 8.97
N THR A 183 -16.28 -4.39 9.88
CA THR A 183 -15.21 -5.39 9.79
C THR A 183 -15.73 -6.77 10.13
N LYS A 184 -15.09 -7.80 9.57
CA LYS A 184 -15.37 -9.21 9.85
C LYS A 184 -14.11 -9.88 10.39
N SER A 185 -14.22 -10.58 11.51
CA SER A 185 -13.10 -11.40 12.03
C SER A 185 -12.81 -12.56 11.07
N LEU A 186 -11.54 -12.76 10.78
CA LEU A 186 -11.04 -13.91 10.01
C LEU A 186 -10.30 -14.92 10.91
N GLY A 187 -10.30 -14.70 12.23
CA GLY A 187 -9.67 -15.56 13.22
C GLY A 187 -8.19 -15.26 13.43
N MET A 188 -7.50 -16.25 14.02
CA MET A 188 -6.06 -16.22 14.30
C MET A 188 -5.28 -16.83 13.13
N VAL A 189 -4.19 -16.20 12.75
CA VAL A 189 -3.40 -16.63 11.60
C VAL A 189 -1.91 -16.62 11.92
N ALA A 190 -1.24 -17.73 11.63
CA ALA A 190 0.21 -17.79 11.60
C ALA A 190 0.74 -17.09 10.35
N LEU A 191 1.62 -16.12 10.52
CA LEU A 191 2.32 -15.48 9.42
C LEU A 191 3.76 -16.02 9.33
N LYS A 192 4.24 -16.26 8.10
CA LYS A 192 5.60 -16.77 7.89
C LYS A 192 6.64 -15.90 8.62
N GLY A 193 7.47 -16.53 9.46
CA GLY A 193 8.50 -15.85 10.26
C GLY A 193 7.98 -15.07 11.48
N LYS A 194 6.74 -15.34 11.92
CA LYS A 194 6.22 -14.93 13.22
C LYS A 194 6.12 -16.16 14.13
N SER A 195 6.54 -16.01 15.39
CA SER A 195 6.46 -17.09 16.39
C SER A 195 5.06 -17.28 16.97
N ALA A 196 4.22 -16.26 16.90
CA ALA A 196 2.86 -16.26 17.41
C ALA A 196 1.83 -15.97 16.30
N GLU A 197 0.66 -16.60 16.45
CA GLU A 197 -0.50 -16.25 15.65
C GLU A 197 -1.01 -14.85 16.02
N MET A 198 -1.62 -14.16 15.04
CA MET A 198 -2.22 -12.87 15.26
C MET A 198 -3.65 -12.80 14.74
N PRO A 199 -4.54 -12.06 15.41
CA PRO A 199 -5.89 -11.86 14.92
C PRO A 199 -5.87 -10.98 13.65
N ILE A 200 -6.65 -11.38 12.65
CA ILE A 200 -6.83 -10.63 11.43
C ILE A 200 -8.31 -10.40 11.14
N PHE A 201 -8.58 -9.31 10.44
CA PHE A 201 -9.94 -8.85 10.14
C PHE A 201 -10.04 -8.43 8.68
N GLU A 202 -11.20 -8.64 8.08
CA GLU A 202 -11.54 -8.10 6.78
C GLU A 202 -12.23 -6.75 6.96
N LEU A 203 -11.80 -5.73 6.20
CA LEU A 203 -12.49 -4.45 6.12
C LEU A 203 -13.57 -4.52 5.03
N ILE A 204 -14.82 -4.42 5.43
CA ILE A 204 -15.98 -4.50 4.54
C ILE A 204 -16.34 -3.14 3.95
N GLY A 205 -16.52 -2.14 4.81
CA GLY A 205 -16.95 -0.81 4.41
C GLY A 205 -16.94 0.19 5.56
N LYS A 206 -17.53 1.36 5.31
CA LYS A 206 -17.91 2.30 6.37
C LYS A 206 -19.27 1.89 6.92
N LYS A 207 -19.50 2.15 8.20
CA LYS A 207 -20.83 2.11 8.78
C LYS A 207 -21.54 3.43 8.47
N ASP A 208 -22.84 3.32 8.22
CA ASP A 208 -23.74 4.46 8.09
C ASP A 208 -23.94 5.20 9.43
#